data_f6690ed1bdea7dcf1a77620aee567aa8
#
_entry.id   f6690ed1bdea7dcf1a77620aee567aa8
#
_cell.length_a   1.000
_cell.length_b   1.000
_cell.length_c   1.000
_cell.angle_alpha   90.00
_cell.angle_beta   90.00
_cell.angle_gamma   90.00
#
_symmetry.space_group_name_H-M   'P 1'
#
loop_
_entity.id
_entity.type
_entity.pdbx_description
1 polymer ?
#
loop_
_entity_poly.entity_id
_entity_poly.type
_entity_poly.pdbx_seq_one_letter_code
_entity_poly.pdbx_strand_id
1 'polypeptide(L)'
;NGHLNVTDARYINAIKLFLNGISPLEYMAHRGFAGVGRQFPGVGTRVACLMQSLDEIRHSQTQIHAMSNYNKYYNGFHDYTTMIQRVWYLSVPRSFFDDAITAGPFEFMIAIGFSFEYVLTNLLFVPFVSGAAYNGDMGTMTFGFSAQSDEARHMTLGLECIKFMLEQDPANVPIVQRWIDKWAWRGYRVLTLVGMMMDYMLPKRVMSWKEAWEIYAEQNGTALFNDLA
;
A
#
# COMPACT_ATOMS: atom_id res chain seq x y z
N ASN A 1 8.35 23.69 -14.91
CA ASN A 1 8.31 22.46 -14.13
C ASN A 1 7.80 22.78 -12.72
N GLY A 2 6.51 22.52 -12.49
CA GLY A 2 5.77 22.95 -11.29
C GLY A 2 6.28 22.43 -9.97
N HIS A 3 7.02 21.31 -9.92
CA HIS A 3 7.60 20.84 -8.65
C HIS A 3 8.68 21.75 -8.07
N LEU A 4 9.28 22.62 -8.88
CA LEU A 4 10.29 23.58 -8.43
C LEU A 4 9.71 24.66 -7.54
N ASN A 5 8.40 24.82 -7.55
CA ASN A 5 7.69 25.82 -6.77
C ASN A 5 7.18 25.25 -5.44
N VAL A 6 7.39 23.97 -5.17
CA VAL A 6 7.06 23.39 -3.86
C VAL A 6 8.08 23.88 -2.84
N THR A 7 7.66 24.78 -1.98
CA THR A 7 8.53 25.46 -1.01
C THR A 7 8.32 24.99 0.43
N ASP A 8 7.29 24.21 0.73
CA ASP A 8 7.07 23.70 2.06
C ASP A 8 8.06 22.59 2.40
N ALA A 9 8.99 22.89 3.30
CA ALA A 9 10.03 21.97 3.74
C ALA A 9 9.46 20.71 4.43
N ARG A 10 8.29 20.81 5.06
CA ARG A 10 7.63 19.64 5.69
C ARG A 10 7.13 18.70 4.62
N TYR A 11 6.47 19.23 3.59
CA TYR A 11 6.01 18.43 2.46
C TYR A 11 7.19 17.73 1.77
N ILE A 12 8.27 18.46 1.46
CA ILE A 12 9.46 17.88 0.83
C ILE A 12 10.07 16.77 1.68
N ASN A 13 10.13 16.93 3.00
CA ASN A 13 10.63 15.87 3.88
C ASN A 13 9.67 14.66 3.97
N ALA A 14 8.36 14.90 3.96
CA ALA A 14 7.35 13.82 3.94
C ALA A 14 7.44 13.01 2.64
N ILE A 15 7.50 13.67 1.48
CA ILE A 15 7.65 13.00 0.18
C ILE A 15 8.99 12.28 0.07
N LYS A 16 10.07 12.85 0.56
CA LYS A 16 11.38 12.19 0.61
C LYS A 16 11.28 10.87 1.39
N LEU A 17 10.72 10.93 2.57
CA LEU A 17 10.56 9.76 3.42
C LEU A 17 9.63 8.73 2.79
N PHE A 18 8.50 9.17 2.26
CA PHE A 18 7.52 8.33 1.61
C PHE A 18 8.12 7.59 0.41
N LEU A 19 8.67 8.29 -0.58
CA LEU A 19 9.21 7.67 -1.79
C LEU A 19 10.41 6.75 -1.49
N ASN A 20 11.29 7.15 -0.58
CA ASN A 20 12.42 6.29 -0.17
C ASN A 20 11.99 5.06 0.64
N GLY A 21 10.85 5.13 1.34
CA GLY A 21 10.33 4.02 2.15
C GLY A 21 9.42 3.08 1.37
N ILE A 22 8.50 3.63 0.58
CA ILE A 22 7.45 2.84 -0.09
C ILE A 22 7.96 2.18 -1.37
N SER A 23 8.81 2.84 -2.17
CA SER A 23 9.33 2.24 -3.40
C SER A 23 9.95 0.84 -3.22
N PRO A 24 10.77 0.56 -2.20
CA PRO A 24 11.22 -0.79 -1.93
C PRO A 24 10.10 -1.75 -1.48
N LEU A 25 9.06 -1.26 -0.82
CA LEU A 25 7.91 -2.09 -0.40
C LEU A 25 7.07 -2.53 -1.60
N GLU A 26 6.83 -1.64 -2.57
CA GLU A 26 6.21 -1.98 -3.86
C GLU A 26 7.02 -3.08 -4.58
N TYR A 27 8.35 -2.97 -4.55
CA TYR A 27 9.20 -4.01 -5.11
C TYR A 27 9.07 -5.35 -4.35
N MET A 28 8.87 -5.33 -3.04
CA MET A 28 8.59 -6.54 -2.26
C MET A 28 7.22 -7.13 -2.61
N ALA A 29 6.19 -6.31 -2.79
CA ALA A 29 4.87 -6.72 -3.27
C ALA A 29 4.98 -7.39 -4.66
N HIS A 30 5.68 -6.75 -5.60
CA HIS A 30 6.00 -7.33 -6.91
C HIS A 30 6.57 -8.75 -6.78
N ARG A 31 7.60 -8.95 -5.98
CA ARG A 31 8.21 -10.26 -5.76
C ARG A 31 7.26 -11.26 -5.12
N GLY A 32 6.44 -10.79 -4.19
CA GLY A 32 5.43 -11.59 -3.52
C GLY A 32 4.41 -12.14 -4.52
N PHE A 33 3.76 -11.29 -5.27
CA PHE A 33 2.75 -11.70 -6.28
C PHE A 33 3.36 -12.56 -7.39
N ALA A 34 4.56 -12.24 -7.88
CA ALA A 34 5.25 -13.06 -8.86
C ALA A 34 5.59 -14.47 -8.34
N GLY A 35 6.01 -14.57 -7.07
CA GLY A 35 6.37 -15.82 -6.42
C GLY A 35 5.16 -16.67 -6.04
N VAL A 36 4.19 -16.05 -5.39
CA VAL A 36 2.98 -16.70 -4.90
C VAL A 36 2.05 -17.10 -6.05
N GLY A 37 1.91 -16.26 -7.07
CA GLY A 37 1.07 -16.54 -8.24
C GLY A 37 1.40 -17.86 -8.92
N ARG A 38 2.68 -18.25 -8.96
CA ARG A 38 3.11 -19.54 -9.54
C ARG A 38 2.62 -20.76 -8.78
N GLN A 39 2.22 -20.61 -7.52
CA GLN A 39 1.78 -21.70 -6.66
C GLN A 39 0.29 -22.00 -6.81
N PHE A 40 -0.49 -21.10 -7.41
CA PHE A 40 -1.91 -21.34 -7.65
C PHE A 40 -2.15 -22.33 -8.78
N PRO A 41 -3.11 -23.25 -8.65
CA PRO A 41 -3.41 -24.23 -9.69
C PRO A 41 -4.12 -23.61 -10.90
N GLY A 42 -4.94 -22.58 -10.70
CA GLY A 42 -5.76 -21.97 -11.73
C GLY A 42 -4.97 -20.98 -12.62
N VAL A 43 -5.15 -21.06 -13.93
CA VAL A 43 -4.49 -20.15 -14.89
C VAL A 43 -4.95 -18.71 -14.66
N GLY A 44 -6.25 -18.47 -14.43
CA GLY A 44 -6.80 -17.13 -14.19
C GLY A 44 -6.15 -16.44 -13.01
N THR A 45 -6.05 -17.12 -11.87
CA THR A 45 -5.40 -16.58 -10.66
C THR A 45 -3.91 -16.30 -10.89
N ARG A 46 -3.21 -17.20 -11.62
CA ARG A 46 -1.80 -16.97 -11.99
C ARG A 46 -1.63 -15.70 -12.82
N VAL A 47 -2.48 -15.51 -13.81
CA VAL A 47 -2.44 -14.33 -14.68
C VAL A 47 -2.78 -13.08 -13.86
N ALA A 48 -3.81 -13.11 -13.01
CA ALA A 48 -4.16 -11.98 -12.15
C ALA A 48 -3.01 -11.59 -11.22
N CYS A 49 -2.37 -12.54 -10.54
CA CYS A 49 -1.19 -12.29 -9.72
C CYS A 49 0.00 -11.74 -10.55
N LEU A 50 0.18 -12.22 -11.78
CA LEU A 50 1.22 -11.68 -12.66
C LEU A 50 0.93 -10.22 -13.04
N MET A 51 -0.31 -9.89 -13.38
CA MET A 51 -0.70 -8.52 -13.71
C MET A 51 -0.50 -7.59 -12.51
N GLN A 52 -0.94 -7.99 -11.33
CA GLN A 52 -0.67 -7.23 -10.10
C GLN A 52 0.84 -7.06 -9.86
N SER A 53 1.61 -8.11 -10.01
CA SER A 53 3.08 -8.04 -9.91
C SER A 53 3.68 -7.00 -10.87
N LEU A 54 3.17 -6.87 -12.08
CA LEU A 54 3.61 -5.86 -13.05
C LEU A 54 3.19 -4.44 -12.64
N ASP A 55 2.03 -4.27 -12.06
CA ASP A 55 1.59 -2.98 -11.52
C ASP A 55 2.53 -2.54 -10.37
N GLU A 56 2.83 -3.42 -9.42
CA GLU A 56 3.71 -3.15 -8.28
C GLU A 56 5.14 -2.74 -8.71
N ILE A 57 5.72 -3.45 -9.68
CA ILE A 57 7.05 -3.05 -10.17
C ILE A 57 6.98 -1.71 -10.92
N ARG A 58 5.88 -1.41 -11.61
CA ARG A 58 5.66 -0.13 -12.25
C ARG A 58 5.53 0.99 -11.22
N HIS A 59 4.82 0.77 -10.11
CA HIS A 59 4.73 1.71 -9.00
C HIS A 59 6.11 2.02 -8.43
N SER A 60 6.89 1.00 -8.12
CA SER A 60 8.27 1.15 -7.65
C SER A 60 9.14 1.95 -8.62
N GLN A 61 9.12 1.61 -9.91
CA GLN A 61 9.90 2.30 -10.95
C GLN A 61 9.49 3.76 -11.10
N THR A 62 8.18 4.06 -11.06
CA THR A 62 7.68 5.43 -11.17
C THR A 62 8.11 6.27 -9.98
N GLN A 63 8.10 5.71 -8.77
CA GLN A 63 8.59 6.38 -7.56
C GLN A 63 10.09 6.64 -7.61
N ILE A 64 10.89 5.68 -8.08
CA ILE A 64 12.35 5.86 -8.28
C ILE A 64 12.61 6.95 -9.33
N HIS A 65 11.84 6.98 -10.40
CA HIS A 65 11.95 8.03 -11.42
C HIS A 65 11.59 9.41 -10.84
N ALA A 66 10.52 9.50 -10.04
CA ALA A 66 10.16 10.72 -9.34
C ALA A 66 11.29 11.19 -8.40
N MET A 67 11.85 10.28 -7.60
CA MET A 67 13.00 10.59 -6.74
C MET A 67 14.20 11.14 -7.53
N SER A 68 14.51 10.55 -8.68
CA SER A 68 15.57 11.03 -9.56
C SER A 68 15.33 12.48 -10.05
N ASN A 69 14.06 12.84 -10.30
CA ASN A 69 13.68 14.20 -10.66
C ASN A 69 13.78 15.16 -9.48
N TYR A 70 13.26 14.80 -8.32
CA TYR A 70 13.38 15.61 -7.10
C TYR A 70 14.82 15.85 -6.70
N ASN A 71 15.68 14.85 -6.85
CA ASN A 71 17.08 14.93 -6.46
C ASN A 71 17.90 15.99 -7.25
N LYS A 72 17.36 16.46 -8.38
CA LYS A 72 17.96 17.60 -9.11
C LYS A 72 17.83 18.93 -8.36
N TYR A 73 16.90 19.03 -7.41
CA TYR A 73 16.54 20.27 -6.74
C TYR A 73 16.58 20.18 -5.22
N TYR A 74 16.46 18.97 -4.68
CA TYR A 74 16.39 18.67 -3.24
C TYR A 74 17.33 17.51 -2.91
N ASN A 75 18.07 17.61 -1.82
CA ASN A 75 18.99 16.55 -1.41
C ASN A 75 18.25 15.38 -0.73
N GLY A 76 18.80 14.17 -0.89
CA GLY A 76 18.39 12.99 -0.13
C GLY A 76 17.27 12.16 -0.76
N PHE A 77 16.97 12.34 -2.04
CA PHE A 77 15.98 11.54 -2.77
C PHE A 77 16.56 10.29 -3.47
N HIS A 78 17.81 9.94 -3.23
CA HIS A 78 18.47 8.79 -3.86
C HIS A 78 18.93 7.72 -2.87
N ASP A 79 18.52 7.82 -1.62
CA ASP A 79 19.04 6.97 -0.54
C ASP A 79 18.02 5.92 -0.04
N TYR A 80 17.12 5.46 -0.93
CA TYR A 80 16.01 4.57 -0.61
C TYR A 80 16.45 3.25 0.02
N THR A 81 17.58 2.67 -0.38
CA THR A 81 18.09 1.42 0.19
C THR A 81 18.54 1.59 1.63
N THR A 82 19.14 2.72 1.96
CA THR A 82 19.57 3.04 3.33
C THR A 82 18.37 3.33 4.23
N MET A 83 17.37 4.05 3.73
CA MET A 83 16.18 4.40 4.50
C MET A 83 15.42 3.15 4.94
N ILE A 84 15.11 2.23 4.04
CA ILE A 84 14.36 1.00 4.38
C ILE A 84 15.12 0.09 5.37
N GLN A 85 16.46 0.20 5.38
CA GLN A 85 17.29 -0.64 6.25
C GLN A 85 17.57 -0.02 7.61
N ARG A 86 17.67 1.30 7.71
CA ARG A 86 18.17 2.01 8.89
C ARG A 86 17.12 2.77 9.66
N VAL A 87 16.03 3.17 9.01
CA VAL A 87 14.94 3.88 9.68
C VAL A 87 14.05 2.85 10.39
N TRP A 88 14.06 2.87 11.71
CA TRP A 88 13.44 1.83 12.53
C TRP A 88 11.95 1.60 12.25
N TYR A 89 11.17 2.64 11.99
CA TYR A 89 9.74 2.50 11.72
C TYR A 89 9.45 1.94 10.32
N LEU A 90 10.39 2.02 9.36
CA LEU A 90 10.28 1.35 8.08
C LEU A 90 10.57 -0.16 8.17
N SER A 91 11.19 -0.62 9.27
CA SER A 91 11.35 -2.06 9.52
C SER A 91 10.02 -2.78 9.76
N VAL A 92 8.99 -2.07 10.23
CA VAL A 92 7.67 -2.67 10.48
C VAL A 92 6.96 -3.05 9.19
N PRO A 93 6.78 -2.16 8.19
CA PRO A 93 6.24 -2.57 6.90
C PRO A 93 7.11 -3.60 6.18
N ARG A 94 8.43 -3.47 6.25
CA ARG A 94 9.34 -4.47 5.70
C ARG A 94 9.09 -5.86 6.30
N SER A 95 9.06 -5.98 7.62
CA SER A 95 8.78 -7.23 8.31
C SER A 95 7.40 -7.79 7.97
N PHE A 96 6.41 -6.93 7.79
CA PHE A 96 5.07 -7.33 7.37
C PHE A 96 5.10 -8.04 6.00
N PHE A 97 5.77 -7.45 5.01
CA PHE A 97 5.90 -8.06 3.68
C PHE A 97 6.77 -9.31 3.68
N ASP A 98 7.90 -9.33 4.39
CA ASP A 98 8.77 -10.50 4.52
C ASP A 98 7.98 -11.70 5.09
N ASP A 99 7.22 -11.49 6.15
CA ASP A 99 6.40 -12.53 6.77
C ASP A 99 5.24 -12.97 5.85
N ALA A 100 4.59 -12.04 5.16
CA ALA A 100 3.50 -12.36 4.25
C ALA A 100 3.97 -13.22 3.07
N ILE A 101 5.12 -12.89 2.47
CA ILE A 101 5.71 -13.65 1.35
C ILE A 101 6.00 -15.11 1.75
N THR A 102 6.32 -15.35 3.01
CA THR A 102 6.65 -16.69 3.52
C THR A 102 5.45 -17.47 4.07
N ALA A 103 4.29 -16.84 4.20
CA ALA A 103 3.09 -17.46 4.81
C ALA A 103 2.37 -18.49 3.92
N GLY A 104 2.74 -18.58 2.64
CA GLY A 104 2.07 -19.42 1.65
C GLY A 104 1.03 -18.65 0.81
N PRO A 105 0.58 -19.21 -0.33
CA PRO A 105 -0.14 -18.45 -1.34
C PRO A 105 -1.48 -17.89 -0.89
N PHE A 106 -2.30 -18.69 -0.23
CA PHE A 106 -3.62 -18.25 0.20
C PHE A 106 -3.56 -17.26 1.36
N GLU A 107 -2.70 -17.51 2.34
CA GLU A 107 -2.51 -16.58 3.46
C GLU A 107 -1.88 -15.26 2.98
N PHE A 108 -0.99 -15.30 1.99
CA PHE A 108 -0.44 -14.12 1.35
C PHE A 108 -1.54 -13.26 0.70
N MET A 109 -2.48 -13.86 -0.03
CA MET A 109 -3.60 -13.13 -0.64
C MET A 109 -4.47 -12.45 0.42
N ILE A 110 -4.66 -13.07 1.58
CA ILE A 110 -5.39 -12.45 2.69
C ILE A 110 -4.55 -11.33 3.33
N ALA A 111 -3.26 -11.55 3.50
CA ALA A 111 -2.38 -10.56 4.13
C ALA A 111 -2.24 -9.28 3.31
N ILE A 112 -1.91 -9.42 2.04
CA ILE A 112 -1.63 -8.29 1.14
C ILE A 112 -2.92 -7.87 0.42
N GLY A 113 -3.49 -8.74 -0.42
CA GLY A 113 -4.59 -8.37 -1.30
C GLY A 113 -5.88 -7.98 -0.57
N PHE A 114 -6.14 -8.55 0.62
CA PHE A 114 -7.31 -8.18 1.40
C PHE A 114 -6.99 -7.27 2.57
N SER A 115 -6.20 -7.73 3.54
CA SER A 115 -6.02 -7.00 4.80
C SER A 115 -5.21 -5.71 4.62
N PHE A 116 -4.29 -5.65 3.68
CA PHE A 116 -3.52 -4.44 3.39
C PHE A 116 -4.20 -3.60 2.30
N GLU A 117 -4.36 -4.12 1.11
CA GLU A 117 -4.83 -3.33 -0.02
C GLU A 117 -6.32 -3.00 0.06
N TYR A 118 -7.18 -4.00 0.25
CA TYR A 118 -8.63 -3.76 0.29
C TYR A 118 -9.06 -2.89 1.47
N VAL A 119 -8.59 -3.22 2.67
CA VAL A 119 -9.05 -2.54 3.90
C VAL A 119 -8.36 -1.19 4.10
N LEU A 120 -7.09 -1.08 3.75
CA LEU A 120 -6.21 -0.04 4.29
C LEU A 120 -5.62 0.90 3.24
N THR A 121 -5.53 0.50 1.98
CA THR A 121 -4.86 1.30 0.93
C THR A 121 -5.55 2.64 0.68
N ASN A 122 -6.88 2.69 0.73
CA ASN A 122 -7.62 3.95 0.55
C ASN A 122 -7.28 5.01 1.60
N LEU A 123 -6.97 4.60 2.83
CA LEU A 123 -6.52 5.52 3.89
C LEU A 123 -5.17 6.16 3.58
N LEU A 124 -4.37 5.50 2.77
CA LEU A 124 -3.05 5.97 2.36
C LEU A 124 -3.12 6.88 1.13
N PHE A 125 -3.78 6.42 0.07
CA PHE A 125 -3.77 7.13 -1.22
C PHE A 125 -4.56 8.43 -1.20
N VAL A 126 -5.70 8.51 -0.54
CA VAL A 126 -6.51 9.73 -0.51
C VAL A 126 -5.76 10.91 0.13
N PRO A 127 -5.16 10.78 1.34
CA PRO A 127 -4.36 11.87 1.91
C PRO A 127 -3.11 12.17 1.09
N PHE A 128 -2.48 11.16 0.51
CA PHE A 128 -1.28 11.30 -0.32
C PHE A 128 -1.56 12.16 -1.56
N VAL A 129 -2.58 11.83 -2.33
CA VAL A 129 -2.98 12.58 -3.53
C VAL A 129 -3.43 13.99 -3.17
N SER A 130 -4.24 14.13 -2.11
CA SER A 130 -4.74 15.42 -1.63
C SER A 130 -3.60 16.32 -1.15
N GLY A 131 -2.64 15.78 -0.41
CA GLY A 131 -1.46 16.50 0.06
C GLY A 131 -0.55 16.95 -1.10
N ALA A 132 -0.35 16.09 -2.10
CA ALA A 132 0.39 16.44 -3.29
C ALA A 132 -0.29 17.55 -4.10
N ALA A 133 -1.59 17.44 -4.33
CA ALA A 133 -2.39 18.46 -5.02
C ALA A 133 -2.35 19.81 -4.29
N TYR A 134 -2.52 19.81 -2.97
CA TYR A 134 -2.45 21.02 -2.15
C TYR A 134 -1.10 21.74 -2.30
N ASN A 135 -0.02 21.00 -2.36
CA ASN A 135 1.33 21.54 -2.51
C ASN A 135 1.73 21.84 -3.97
N GLY A 136 0.83 21.62 -4.93
CA GLY A 136 1.09 21.86 -6.35
C GLY A 136 2.01 20.82 -7.00
N ASP A 137 2.20 19.68 -6.34
CA ASP A 137 3.03 18.58 -6.85
C ASP A 137 2.22 17.68 -7.78
N MET A 138 2.06 18.13 -9.01
CA MET A 138 1.29 17.45 -10.03
C MET A 138 1.88 16.09 -10.42
N GLY A 139 3.19 15.91 -10.30
CA GLY A 139 3.87 14.64 -10.59
C GLY A 139 3.46 13.55 -9.61
N THR A 140 3.59 13.84 -8.32
CA THR A 140 3.18 12.92 -7.25
C THR A 140 1.67 12.68 -7.25
N MET A 141 0.87 13.73 -7.49
CA MET A 141 -0.58 13.61 -7.61
C MET A 141 -0.97 12.65 -8.77
N THR A 142 -0.38 12.82 -9.95
CA THR A 142 -0.65 11.96 -11.12
C THR A 142 -0.25 10.52 -10.86
N PHE A 143 0.90 10.30 -10.22
CA PHE A 143 1.31 8.96 -9.79
C PHE A 143 0.28 8.34 -8.85
N GLY A 144 -0.14 9.07 -7.82
CA GLY A 144 -1.10 8.57 -6.84
C GLY A 144 -2.45 8.17 -7.47
N PHE A 145 -2.98 8.97 -8.39
CA PHE A 145 -4.20 8.59 -9.15
C PHE A 145 -4.01 7.35 -10.01
N SER A 146 -2.86 7.23 -10.68
CA SER A 146 -2.56 6.04 -11.49
C SER A 146 -2.49 4.78 -10.61
N ALA A 147 -1.77 4.85 -9.50
CA ALA A 147 -1.68 3.74 -8.56
C ALA A 147 -3.04 3.37 -7.97
N GLN A 148 -3.83 4.35 -7.53
CA GLN A 148 -5.17 4.09 -7.00
C GLN A 148 -6.09 3.36 -7.99
N SER A 149 -5.96 3.66 -9.29
CA SER A 149 -6.70 2.93 -10.33
C SER A 149 -6.29 1.46 -10.43
N ASP A 150 -5.03 1.15 -10.20
CA ASP A 150 -4.53 -0.23 -10.20
C ASP A 150 -4.97 -0.96 -8.93
N GLU A 151 -4.93 -0.29 -7.78
CA GLU A 151 -5.36 -0.82 -6.49
C GLU A 151 -6.80 -1.33 -6.50
N ALA A 152 -7.69 -0.73 -7.29
CA ALA A 152 -9.05 -1.22 -7.46
C ALA A 152 -9.08 -2.68 -7.99
N ARG A 153 -8.15 -3.04 -8.87
CA ARG A 153 -8.01 -4.42 -9.37
C ARG A 153 -7.40 -5.35 -8.32
N HIS A 154 -6.42 -4.85 -7.59
CA HIS A 154 -5.74 -5.58 -6.52
C HIS A 154 -6.71 -5.95 -5.40
N MET A 155 -7.50 -4.97 -4.94
CA MET A 155 -8.55 -5.17 -3.95
C MET A 155 -9.58 -6.20 -4.40
N THR A 156 -10.01 -6.13 -5.66
CA THR A 156 -10.95 -7.11 -6.23
C THR A 156 -10.35 -8.51 -6.22
N LEU A 157 -9.09 -8.67 -6.61
CA LEU A 157 -8.42 -9.97 -6.58
C LEU A 157 -8.35 -10.55 -5.16
N GLY A 158 -8.00 -9.71 -4.17
CA GLY A 158 -7.95 -10.12 -2.76
C GLY A 158 -9.32 -10.60 -2.25
N LEU A 159 -10.37 -9.84 -2.52
CA LEU A 159 -11.75 -10.18 -2.13
C LEU A 159 -12.23 -11.47 -2.78
N GLU A 160 -12.05 -11.61 -4.09
CA GLU A 160 -12.47 -12.80 -4.85
C GLU A 160 -11.70 -14.06 -4.43
N CYS A 161 -10.44 -13.94 -4.02
CA CYS A 161 -9.70 -15.06 -3.42
C CYS A 161 -10.32 -15.53 -2.11
N ILE A 162 -10.79 -14.63 -1.26
CA ILE A 162 -11.49 -14.99 -0.01
C ILE A 162 -12.80 -15.69 -0.32
N LYS A 163 -13.64 -15.09 -1.16
CA LYS A 163 -14.93 -15.68 -1.58
C LYS A 163 -14.73 -17.11 -2.10
N PHE A 164 -13.77 -17.26 -3.01
CA PHE A 164 -13.44 -18.58 -3.56
C PHE A 164 -13.07 -19.60 -2.47
N MET A 165 -12.23 -19.22 -1.50
CA MET A 165 -11.86 -20.14 -0.42
C MET A 165 -13.05 -20.55 0.45
N LEU A 166 -13.95 -19.60 0.75
CA LEU A 166 -15.14 -19.86 1.56
C LEU A 166 -16.15 -20.75 0.83
N GLU A 167 -16.29 -20.58 -0.48
CA GLU A 167 -17.16 -21.40 -1.33
C GLU A 167 -16.69 -22.86 -1.49
N GLN A 168 -15.35 -23.07 -1.43
CA GLN A 168 -14.81 -24.42 -1.62
C GLN A 168 -15.10 -25.37 -0.45
N ASP A 169 -15.01 -24.88 0.79
CA ASP A 169 -15.23 -25.68 1.99
C ASP A 169 -15.59 -24.79 3.19
N PRO A 170 -16.73 -24.99 3.85
CA PRO A 170 -17.07 -24.30 5.09
C PRO A 170 -16.01 -24.44 6.21
N ALA A 171 -15.22 -25.51 6.19
CA ALA A 171 -14.10 -25.67 7.13
C ALA A 171 -12.99 -24.62 6.96
N ASN A 172 -12.97 -23.90 5.84
CA ASN A 172 -12.04 -22.79 5.62
C ASN A 172 -12.40 -21.54 6.43
N VAL A 173 -13.65 -21.34 6.81
CA VAL A 173 -14.10 -20.15 7.56
C VAL A 173 -13.23 -19.83 8.77
N PRO A 174 -13.00 -20.74 9.72
CA PRO A 174 -12.16 -20.44 10.89
C PRO A 174 -10.70 -20.26 10.55
N ILE A 175 -10.22 -20.77 9.42
CA ILE A 175 -8.84 -20.58 8.95
C ILE A 175 -8.69 -19.17 8.39
N VAL A 176 -9.57 -18.79 7.48
CA VAL A 176 -9.61 -17.46 6.86
C VAL A 176 -9.78 -16.38 7.93
N GLN A 177 -10.70 -16.59 8.90
CA GLN A 177 -10.91 -15.65 9.99
C GLN A 177 -9.63 -15.41 10.81
N ARG A 178 -8.91 -16.49 11.20
CA ARG A 178 -7.63 -16.34 11.92
C ARG A 178 -6.58 -15.58 11.12
N TRP A 179 -6.54 -15.77 9.81
CA TRP A 179 -5.63 -15.03 8.95
C TRP A 179 -6.02 -13.56 8.85
N ILE A 180 -7.31 -13.25 8.70
CA ILE A 180 -7.82 -11.87 8.70
C ILE A 180 -7.46 -11.19 10.03
N ASP A 181 -7.75 -11.81 11.17
CA ASP A 181 -7.45 -11.27 12.50
C ASP A 181 -5.96 -10.97 12.67
N LYS A 182 -5.11 -11.89 12.23
CA LYS A 182 -3.65 -11.73 12.27
C LYS A 182 -3.17 -10.57 11.40
N TRP A 183 -3.61 -10.53 10.15
CA TRP A 183 -3.04 -9.64 9.15
C TRP A 183 -3.68 -8.25 9.13
N ALA A 184 -4.97 -8.13 9.41
CA ALA A 184 -5.63 -6.83 9.51
C ALA A 184 -5.02 -5.96 10.61
N TRP A 185 -4.76 -6.55 11.78
CA TRP A 185 -4.09 -5.84 12.87
C TRP A 185 -2.64 -5.44 12.53
N ARG A 186 -1.90 -6.32 11.88
CA ARG A 186 -0.53 -6.02 11.44
C ARG A 186 -0.51 -4.95 10.35
N GLY A 187 -1.41 -5.03 9.38
CA GLY A 187 -1.58 -4.03 8.34
C GLY A 187 -1.97 -2.66 8.92
N TYR A 188 -2.89 -2.61 9.88
CA TYR A 188 -3.23 -1.39 10.59
C TYR A 188 -1.99 -0.73 11.23
N ARG A 189 -1.10 -1.51 11.84
CA ARG A 189 0.15 -0.99 12.41
C ARG A 189 1.08 -0.41 11.35
N VAL A 190 1.22 -1.09 10.22
CA VAL A 190 1.99 -0.58 9.08
C VAL A 190 1.45 0.77 8.63
N LEU A 191 0.14 0.86 8.42
CA LEU A 191 -0.49 2.09 7.95
C LEU A 191 -0.49 3.22 8.96
N THR A 192 -0.56 2.91 10.25
CA THR A 192 -0.40 3.93 11.29
C THR A 192 0.96 4.62 11.18
N LEU A 193 2.02 3.84 10.93
CA LEU A 193 3.36 4.40 10.76
C LEU A 193 3.52 5.19 9.45
N VAL A 194 2.96 4.69 8.36
CA VAL A 194 2.96 5.41 7.08
C VAL A 194 2.06 6.64 7.16
N GLY A 195 0.89 6.54 7.80
CA GLY A 195 -0.03 7.65 8.02
C GLY A 195 0.57 8.80 8.82
N MET A 196 1.47 8.52 9.76
CA MET A 196 2.22 9.57 10.46
C MET A 196 3.05 10.45 9.51
N MET A 197 3.54 9.89 8.40
CA MET A 197 4.24 10.68 7.38
C MET A 197 3.28 11.63 6.65
N MET A 198 2.04 11.21 6.45
CA MET A 198 1.00 12.03 5.79
C MET A 198 0.61 13.27 6.59
N ASP A 199 0.77 13.23 7.92
CA ASP A 199 0.53 14.40 8.77
C ASP A 199 1.41 15.62 8.42
N TYR A 200 2.54 15.38 7.75
CA TYR A 200 3.45 16.43 7.32
C TYR A 200 3.19 16.95 5.90
N MET A 201 2.25 16.33 5.17
CA MET A 201 1.97 16.74 3.79
C MET A 201 1.11 17.99 3.70
N LEU A 202 0.35 18.33 4.74
CA LEU A 202 -0.45 19.55 4.82
C LEU A 202 0.15 20.50 5.86
N PRO A 203 0.05 21.83 5.65
CA PRO A 203 0.56 22.81 6.60
C PRO A 203 -0.17 22.77 7.94
N LYS A 204 -1.43 22.34 7.93
CA LYS A 204 -2.23 22.14 9.13
C LYS A 204 -2.94 20.79 9.03
N ARG A 205 -2.82 20.01 10.09
CA ARG A 205 -3.58 18.77 10.22
C ARG A 205 -5.08 19.11 10.28
N VAL A 206 -5.88 18.50 9.42
CA VAL A 206 -7.34 18.65 9.40
C VAL A 206 -7.97 17.76 10.46
N MET A 207 -7.50 16.51 10.57
CA MET A 207 -7.91 15.55 11.58
C MET A 207 -6.73 14.64 11.94
N SER A 208 -6.82 13.98 13.10
CA SER A 208 -5.81 12.99 13.48
C SER A 208 -5.94 11.71 12.64
N TRP A 209 -4.85 10.93 12.55
CA TRP A 209 -4.90 9.61 11.92
C TRP A 209 -5.95 8.69 12.55
N LYS A 210 -6.12 8.77 13.88
CA LYS A 210 -7.13 8.01 14.59
C LYS A 210 -8.55 8.38 14.16
N GLU A 211 -8.87 9.67 14.07
CA GLU A 211 -10.17 10.14 13.58
C GLU A 211 -10.43 9.71 12.13
N ALA A 212 -9.43 9.83 11.27
CA ALA A 212 -9.53 9.35 9.88
C ALA A 212 -9.81 7.85 9.80
N TRP A 213 -9.16 7.05 10.66
CA TRP A 213 -9.42 5.63 10.75
C TRP A 213 -10.84 5.31 11.26
N GLU A 214 -11.29 5.98 12.29
CA GLU A 214 -12.63 5.78 12.85
C GLU A 214 -13.71 6.08 11.81
N ILE A 215 -13.60 7.19 11.09
CA ILE A 215 -14.51 7.55 9.99
C ILE A 215 -14.48 6.51 8.89
N TYR A 216 -13.28 6.08 8.48
CA TYR A 216 -13.13 5.08 7.43
C TYR A 216 -13.76 3.74 7.86
N ALA A 217 -13.49 3.28 9.07
CA ALA A 217 -14.03 2.02 9.59
C ALA A 217 -15.56 2.06 9.68
N GLU A 218 -16.14 3.18 10.10
CA GLU A 218 -17.59 3.37 10.14
C GLU A 218 -18.22 3.36 8.74
N GLN A 219 -17.62 4.07 7.78
CA GLN A 219 -18.15 4.19 6.43
C GLN A 219 -17.99 2.93 5.59
N ASN A 220 -16.88 2.21 5.75
CA ASN A 220 -16.52 1.09 4.89
C ASN A 220 -16.72 -0.27 5.55
N GLY A 221 -16.82 -0.34 6.88
CA GLY A 221 -17.06 -1.61 7.58
C GLY A 221 -18.34 -2.29 7.15
N THR A 222 -19.43 -1.55 7.01
CA THR A 222 -20.71 -2.09 6.54
C THR A 222 -20.65 -2.55 5.08
N ALA A 223 -19.99 -1.79 4.22
CA ALA A 223 -19.81 -2.16 2.83
C ALA A 223 -19.00 -3.45 2.71
N LEU A 224 -17.90 -3.57 3.46
CA LEU A 224 -17.07 -4.77 3.50
C LEU A 224 -17.85 -6.01 3.94
N PHE A 225 -18.68 -5.89 4.98
CA PHE A 225 -19.54 -7.00 5.42
C PHE A 225 -20.54 -7.40 4.33
N ASN A 226 -21.13 -6.45 3.63
CA ASN A 226 -22.06 -6.74 2.53
C ASN A 226 -21.33 -7.40 1.34
N ASP A 227 -20.10 -7.02 1.06
CA ASP A 227 -19.30 -7.60 -0.02
C ASP A 227 -18.87 -9.05 0.27
N LEU A 228 -18.74 -9.42 1.55
CA LEU A 228 -18.37 -10.76 1.97
C LEU A 228 -19.59 -11.69 2.21
N ALA A 229 -20.81 -11.15 2.33
CA ALA A 229 -22.04 -11.90 2.55
C ALA A 229 -22.57 -12.50 1.25
#